data_c34298d30b11b046413560a12ee1b850
#
_entry.id   c34298d30b11b046413560a12ee1b850
#
_cell.length_a   1.000
_cell.length_b   1.000
_cell.length_c   1.000
_cell.angle_alpha   90.00
_cell.angle_beta   90.00
_cell.angle_gamma   90.00
#
_symmetry.space_group_name_H-M   'P 1'
#
loop_
_entity.id
_entity.type
_entity.pdbx_description
1 polymer ?
#
loop_
_entity_poly.entity_id
_entity_poly.type
_entity_poly.pdbx_seq_one_letter_code
_entity_poly.pdbx_strand_id
1 'polypeptide(L)'
;MSDVKVIRLSTGEDVIAKVDEGSEKVTLDKPFVIIPQQMGPGKPVQLMMSLYNAFGKGEKVEVAKDKVVFVTEPKDEIKNSYEANTSKILTPNKGLITETKLPS
;
A
#
# COMPACT_ATOMS: atom_id res chain seq x y z
N MET A 1 9.04 -2.11 -16.13
CA MET A 1 9.36 -2.63 -14.81
C MET A 1 8.61 -1.91 -13.74
N SER A 2 8.10 -2.67 -12.79
CA SER A 2 7.27 -2.10 -11.72
C SER A 2 8.14 -1.74 -10.55
N ASP A 3 8.02 -0.51 -10.09
CA ASP A 3 8.69 -0.06 -8.88
C ASP A 3 7.69 0.10 -7.76
N VAL A 4 8.17 -0.03 -6.54
CA VAL A 4 7.33 0.21 -5.37
C VAL A 4 7.07 1.70 -5.25
N LYS A 5 5.81 2.06 -5.23
CA LYS A 5 5.39 3.46 -5.14
C LYS A 5 4.22 3.60 -4.18
N VAL A 6 4.07 4.80 -3.64
CA VAL A 6 2.87 5.17 -2.91
C VAL A 6 2.01 5.99 -3.85
N ILE A 7 0.73 5.64 -3.92
CA ILE A 7 -0.18 6.28 -4.84
C ILE A 7 -1.40 6.74 -4.05
N ARG A 8 -1.78 7.99 -4.27
CA ARG A 8 -3.01 8.51 -3.65
C ARG A 8 -4.13 8.46 -4.65
N LEU A 9 -5.22 7.86 -4.25
CA LEU A 9 -6.40 7.74 -5.10
C LEU A 9 -7.39 8.84 -4.79
N SER A 10 -8.28 9.09 -5.74
CA SER A 10 -9.26 10.16 -5.60
C SER A 10 -10.21 9.96 -4.42
N THR A 11 -10.29 8.72 -3.94
CA THR A 11 -11.08 8.42 -2.73
C THR A 11 -10.36 8.83 -1.45
N GLY A 12 -9.11 9.26 -1.54
CA GLY A 12 -8.35 9.69 -0.37
C GLY A 12 -7.45 8.63 0.23
N GLU A 13 -7.44 7.46 -0.34
CA GLU A 13 -6.63 6.37 0.18
C GLU A 13 -5.20 6.46 -0.32
N ASP A 14 -4.26 6.13 0.55
CA ASP A 14 -2.87 5.96 0.17
C ASP A 14 -2.58 4.48 0.04
N VAL A 15 -2.10 4.07 -1.12
CA VAL A 15 -1.86 2.68 -1.42
C VAL A 15 -0.40 2.51 -1.80
N ILE A 16 0.24 1.50 -1.24
CA ILE A 16 1.59 1.15 -1.64
C ILE A 16 1.54 -0.14 -2.45
N ALA A 17 2.25 -0.17 -3.55
CA ALA A 17 2.21 -1.31 -4.46
C ALA A 17 3.39 -1.23 -5.41
N LYS A 18 3.62 -2.31 -6.13
CA LYS A 18 4.44 -2.24 -7.32
C LYS A 18 3.56 -1.66 -8.42
N VAL A 19 3.96 -0.53 -8.95
CA VAL A 19 3.11 0.25 -9.84
C VAL A 19 3.65 0.22 -11.25
N ASP A 20 2.77 -0.08 -12.19
CA ASP A 20 3.09 -0.05 -13.60
C ASP A 20 2.12 0.93 -14.26
N GLU A 21 2.62 2.07 -14.71
CA GLU A 21 1.78 3.12 -15.26
C GLU A 21 1.62 2.92 -16.76
N GLY A 22 0.38 2.67 -17.16
CA GLY A 22 0.03 2.63 -18.56
C GLY A 22 -0.50 3.96 -19.04
N SER A 23 -0.97 3.99 -20.28
CA SER A 23 -1.49 5.22 -20.86
C SER A 23 -2.85 5.61 -20.30
N GLU A 24 -3.68 4.64 -19.97
CA GLU A 24 -5.03 4.89 -19.47
C GLU A 24 -5.30 4.29 -18.11
N LYS A 25 -4.50 3.32 -17.72
CA LYS A 25 -4.69 2.61 -16.47
C LYS A 25 -3.37 2.48 -15.76
N VAL A 26 -3.47 2.36 -14.44
CA VAL A 26 -2.31 2.08 -13.61
C VAL A 26 -2.54 0.72 -12.99
N THR A 27 -1.57 -0.17 -13.15
CA THR A 27 -1.66 -1.51 -12.58
C THR A 27 -0.92 -1.53 -11.26
N LEU A 28 -1.62 -1.97 -10.22
CA LEU A 28 -1.06 -2.08 -8.88
C LEU A 28 -0.89 -3.56 -8.58
N ASP A 29 0.36 -3.97 -8.37
CA ASP A 29 0.67 -5.34 -8.03
C ASP A 29 0.86 -5.44 -6.53
N LYS A 30 0.09 -6.31 -5.89
CA LYS A 30 0.09 -6.51 -4.45
C LYS A 30 -0.14 -5.22 -3.68
N PRO A 31 -1.28 -4.55 -3.93
CA PRO A 31 -1.53 -3.26 -3.29
C PRO A 31 -1.97 -3.43 -1.84
N PHE A 32 -1.42 -2.58 -0.99
CA PHE A 32 -1.84 -2.47 0.41
C PHE A 32 -2.23 -1.04 0.68
N VAL A 33 -3.35 -0.86 1.36
CA VAL A 33 -3.74 0.47 1.79
C VAL A 33 -2.99 0.81 3.08
N ILE A 34 -2.51 2.04 3.17
CA ILE A 34 -1.77 2.51 4.34
C ILE A 34 -2.75 3.31 5.20
N ILE A 35 -2.91 2.87 6.44
CA ILE A 35 -3.84 3.50 7.35
C ILE A 35 -3.06 4.01 8.56
N PRO A 36 -2.91 5.34 8.69
CA PRO A 36 -2.28 5.88 9.90
C PRO A 36 -3.23 5.77 11.07
N GLN A 37 -2.69 5.38 12.21
CA GLN A 37 -3.47 5.23 13.42
C GLN A 37 -2.73 5.86 14.58
N GLN A 38 -3.43 6.70 15.32
CA GLN A 38 -2.90 7.27 16.53
C GLN A 38 -3.66 6.68 17.69
N MET A 39 -2.94 6.06 18.62
CA MET A 39 -3.57 5.31 19.69
C MET A 39 -3.99 6.19 20.87
N GLY A 40 -3.71 7.49 20.79
CA GLY A 40 -4.12 8.41 21.84
C GLY A 40 -3.36 9.70 21.72
N PRO A 41 -3.79 10.75 22.46
CA PRO A 41 -3.11 12.03 22.40
C PRO A 41 -1.65 11.89 22.83
N GLY A 42 -0.77 12.50 22.09
CA GLY A 42 0.65 12.47 22.41
C GLY A 42 1.34 11.15 22.10
N LYS A 43 0.64 10.18 21.55
CA LYS A 43 1.25 8.92 21.21
C LYS A 43 1.71 8.93 19.77
N PRO A 44 2.75 8.17 19.44
CA PRO A 44 3.23 8.14 18.07
C PRO A 44 2.20 7.53 17.14
N VAL A 45 2.21 7.98 15.90
CA VAL A 45 1.33 7.45 14.88
C VAL A 45 1.89 6.11 14.41
N GLN A 46 1.03 5.11 14.37
CA GLN A 46 1.38 3.82 13.82
C GLN A 46 0.77 3.70 12.43
N LEU A 47 1.49 3.07 11.53
CA LEU A 47 0.98 2.80 10.20
C LEU A 47 0.57 1.35 10.11
N MET A 48 -0.64 1.13 9.63
CA MET A 48 -1.15 -0.20 9.37
C MET A 48 -1.27 -0.40 7.89
N MET A 49 -0.91 -1.57 7.43
CA MET A 49 -1.06 -1.92 6.02
C MET A 49 -2.05 -3.05 5.92
N SER A 50 -3.05 -2.85 5.08
CA SER A 50 -4.10 -3.83 4.87
C SER A 50 -4.22 -4.11 3.39
N LEU A 51 -4.62 -5.32 3.05
CA LEU A 51 -4.82 -5.66 1.64
C LEU A 51 -5.85 -4.73 1.02
N TYR A 52 -5.45 -4.04 -0.02
CA TYR A 52 -6.36 -3.15 -0.71
C TYR A 52 -7.45 -3.94 -1.41
N ASN A 53 -7.08 -5.06 -2.01
CA ASN A 53 -8.03 -5.90 -2.75
C ASN A 53 -8.40 -7.12 -1.93
N ALA A 54 -8.90 -6.88 -0.71
CA ALA A 54 -9.12 -7.95 0.25
C ALA A 54 -10.19 -8.95 -0.22
N PHE A 55 -11.12 -8.49 -1.02
CA PHE A 55 -12.24 -9.34 -1.44
C PHE A 55 -12.16 -9.74 -2.90
N GLY A 56 -11.16 -9.24 -3.61
CA GLY A 56 -11.00 -9.55 -5.01
C GLY A 56 -10.10 -10.75 -5.20
N LYS A 57 -10.16 -11.30 -6.39
CA LYS A 57 -9.33 -12.42 -6.75
C LYS A 57 -8.07 -11.91 -7.44
N GLY A 58 -6.95 -12.47 -7.06
CA GLY A 58 -5.67 -12.12 -7.67
C GLY A 58 -4.96 -11.00 -6.94
N GLU A 59 -3.75 -10.74 -7.38
CA GLU A 59 -2.87 -9.80 -6.71
C GLU A 59 -2.74 -8.46 -7.43
N LYS A 60 -3.31 -8.34 -8.62
CA LYS A 60 -3.19 -7.14 -9.42
C LYS A 60 -4.52 -6.43 -9.50
N VAL A 61 -4.46 -5.12 -9.38
CA VAL A 61 -5.64 -4.27 -9.48
C VAL A 61 -5.34 -3.20 -10.52
N GLU A 62 -6.26 -2.99 -11.44
CA GLU A 62 -6.13 -1.90 -12.40
C GLU A 62 -6.99 -0.74 -11.96
N VAL A 63 -6.40 0.44 -11.97
CA VAL A 63 -7.08 1.67 -11.56
C VAL A 63 -7.06 2.62 -12.74
N ALA A 64 -8.17 3.27 -13.00
CA ALA A 64 -8.23 4.28 -14.05
C ALA A 64 -7.27 5.40 -13.70
N LYS A 65 -6.54 5.86 -14.70
CA LYS A 65 -5.49 6.84 -14.46
C LYS A 65 -6.04 8.17 -13.93
N ASP A 66 -7.25 8.50 -14.32
CA ASP A 66 -7.88 9.73 -13.84
C ASP A 66 -8.34 9.66 -12.39
N LYS A 67 -8.27 8.50 -11.77
CA LYS A 67 -8.55 8.36 -10.34
C LYS A 67 -7.31 8.49 -9.49
N VAL A 68 -6.16 8.67 -10.09
CA VAL A 68 -4.90 8.78 -9.37
C VAL A 68 -4.61 10.25 -9.15
N VAL A 69 -4.42 10.63 -7.89
CA VAL A 69 -4.09 12.01 -7.55
C VAL A 69 -2.60 12.26 -7.74
N PHE A 70 -1.78 11.37 -7.17
CA PHE A 70 -0.34 11.45 -7.38
C PHE A 70 0.30 10.10 -7.15
N VAL A 71 1.51 9.97 -7.65
CA VAL A 71 2.36 8.80 -7.43
C VAL A 71 3.68 9.34 -6.90
N THR A 72 4.16 8.75 -5.81
CA THR A 72 5.40 9.21 -5.20
C THR A 72 6.20 8.02 -4.70
N GLU A 73 7.47 8.27 -4.42
CA GLU A 73 8.31 7.22 -3.88
C GLU A 73 8.08 7.08 -2.39
N PRO A 74 8.04 5.85 -1.88
CA PRO A 74 7.82 5.65 -0.45
C PRO A 74 9.06 6.01 0.35
N LYS A 75 8.85 6.36 1.61
CA LYS A 75 9.96 6.45 2.54
C LYS A 75 10.56 5.06 2.74
N ASP A 76 11.84 5.02 3.07
CA ASP A 76 12.53 3.75 3.19
C ASP A 76 11.86 2.80 4.17
N GLU A 77 11.41 3.31 5.30
CA GLU A 77 10.75 2.47 6.30
C GLU A 77 9.47 1.86 5.76
N ILE A 78 8.72 2.65 5.01
CA ILE A 78 7.47 2.19 4.42
C ILE A 78 7.76 1.14 3.35
N LYS A 79 8.75 1.41 2.51
CA LYS A 79 9.12 0.49 1.46
C LYS A 79 9.61 -0.83 2.03
N ASN A 80 10.43 -0.76 3.07
CA ASN A 80 10.96 -1.97 3.70
C ASN A 80 9.85 -2.80 4.34
N SER A 81 8.90 -2.15 4.98
CA SER A 81 7.75 -2.87 5.54
C SER A 81 6.93 -3.54 4.46
N TYR A 82 6.72 -2.84 3.37
CA TYR A 82 5.96 -3.42 2.26
C TYR A 82 6.68 -4.63 1.69
N GLU A 83 7.97 -4.50 1.46
CA GLU A 83 8.74 -5.60 0.89
C GLU A 83 8.81 -6.79 1.83
N ALA A 84 8.94 -6.56 3.12
CA ALA A 84 8.93 -7.63 4.09
C ALA A 84 7.59 -8.37 4.10
N ASN A 85 6.51 -7.63 4.00
CA ASN A 85 5.19 -8.24 3.99
C ASN A 85 4.91 -9.01 2.72
N THR A 86 5.38 -8.53 1.60
CA THR A 86 5.12 -9.20 0.34
C THR A 86 6.06 -10.35 0.08
N SER A 87 7.25 -10.33 0.64
CA SER A 87 8.18 -11.43 0.44
C SER A 87 7.89 -12.62 1.33
N LYS A 88 7.05 -12.44 2.35
CA LYS A 88 6.66 -13.54 3.24
C LYS A 88 5.37 -14.19 2.81
N ILE A 89 5.16 -14.27 1.57
CA ILE A 89 3.91 -14.73 1.01
C ILE A 89 3.66 -16.20 1.23
N LEU A 90 4.66 -16.90 1.65
CA LEU A 90 4.52 -18.33 1.83
C LEU A 90 3.48 -18.72 2.85
N THR A 91 3.14 -17.82 3.74
CA THR A 91 2.07 -18.06 4.68
C THR A 91 0.82 -17.36 4.20
N PRO A 92 -0.22 -18.08 3.88
CA PRO A 92 -1.43 -17.46 3.41
C PRO A 92 -2.23 -16.92 4.58
N ASN A 93 -1.73 -15.88 5.18
CA ASN A 93 -2.45 -15.23 6.27
C ASN A 93 -3.44 -14.27 5.69
N LYS A 94 -4.64 -14.71 5.59
CA LYS A 94 -5.66 -13.90 5.02
C LYS A 94 -6.01 -12.77 5.94
N GLY A 95 -6.28 -11.62 5.38
CA GLY A 95 -6.65 -10.46 6.14
C GLY A 95 -5.57 -10.00 7.07
N LEU A 96 -4.34 -10.32 6.76
CA LEU A 96 -3.24 -9.92 7.61
C LEU A 96 -3.12 -8.42 7.65
N ILE A 97 -3.15 -7.89 8.85
CA ILE A 97 -2.92 -6.48 9.06
C ILE A 97 -1.55 -6.35 9.67
N THR A 98 -0.73 -5.54 9.06
CA THR A 98 0.63 -5.35 9.52
C THR A 98 0.76 -3.98 10.15
N GLU A 99 1.22 -3.96 11.37
CA GLU A 99 1.49 -2.70 12.05
C GLU A 99 2.93 -2.31 11.81
N THR A 100 3.11 -1.09 11.36
CA THR A 100 4.43 -0.52 11.19
C THR A 100 4.54 0.68 12.11
N LYS A 101 5.45 0.60 13.07
CA LYS A 101 5.69 1.70 13.96
C LYS A 101 6.78 2.56 13.37
N LEU A 102 6.48 3.82 13.18
CA LEU A 102 7.49 4.74 12.71
C LEU A 102 8.27 5.23 13.90
N PRO A 103 9.58 5.35 13.76
CA PRO A 103 10.35 5.98 14.83
C PRO A 103 9.92 7.42 14.94
N SER A 104 9.57 7.80 16.08
CA SER A 104 9.07 9.15 16.31
C SER A 104 10.20 10.09 16.67
#